data_7da5e634e7bd74569ecf0a474d1b46d0
#
_entry.id   7da5e634e7bd74569ecf0a474d1b46d0
#
_cell.length_a   1.000
_cell.length_b   1.000
_cell.length_c   1.000
_cell.angle_alpha   90.00
_cell.angle_beta   90.00
_cell.angle_gamma   90.00
#
_symmetry.space_group_name_H-M   'P 1'
#
loop_
_entity.id
_entity.type
_entity.pdbx_description
1 polymer ?
#
loop_
_entity_poly.entity_id
_entity_poly.type
_entity_poly.pdbx_seq_one_letter_code
_entity_poly.pdbx_strand_id
1 'polypeptide(L)'
;FIIAAIIMAFGEEGARASVAIFRRIVGPARGEELAKLSTATIRAVAQGVIGVAFIQAIIVGLCLLVAGIPWPGLLALIVLVLGIAQIPALIVTIPAIGYIWWTGTYGNVEAIAFTVLLFVAGLADNVLKPLMLGRGVKAPMVVILLGALGGMATAGILGMFVGATLLTLGYKIFMGW
;
A
#
# COMPACT_ATOMS: atom_id res chain seq x y z
N PHE A 1 8.57 11.25 -10.98
CA PHE A 1 7.58 12.32 -10.85
C PHE A 1 7.30 13.02 -12.20
N ILE A 2 8.31 13.44 -12.97
CA ILE A 2 8.13 14.11 -14.28
C ILE A 2 7.35 13.22 -15.25
N ILE A 3 7.72 11.95 -15.38
CA ILE A 3 7.02 10.97 -16.23
C ILE A 3 5.56 10.79 -15.79
N ALA A 4 5.30 10.71 -14.48
CA ALA A 4 3.94 10.61 -13.96
C ALA A 4 3.11 11.86 -14.26
N ALA A 5 3.71 13.05 -14.16
CA ALA A 5 3.06 14.31 -14.50
C ALA A 5 2.72 14.39 -15.99
N ILE A 6 3.62 13.93 -16.87
CA ILE A 6 3.39 13.85 -18.32
C ILE A 6 2.24 12.89 -18.63
N ILE A 7 2.24 11.68 -18.02
CA ILE A 7 1.17 10.69 -18.21
C ILE A 7 -0.18 11.25 -17.72
N MET A 8 -0.19 12.00 -16.61
CA MET A 8 -1.43 12.64 -16.13
C MET A 8 -1.91 13.77 -17.04
N ALA A 9 -1.00 14.56 -17.61
CA ALA A 9 -1.36 15.63 -18.56
C ALA A 9 -2.00 15.07 -19.85
N PHE A 10 -1.57 13.91 -20.30
CA PHE A 10 -2.09 13.22 -21.50
C PHE A 10 -3.01 12.03 -21.15
N GLY A 11 -3.61 12.01 -19.97
CA GLY A 11 -4.39 10.89 -19.45
C GLY A 11 -5.58 10.50 -20.32
N GLU A 12 -6.27 11.47 -20.94
CA GLU A 12 -7.39 11.17 -21.85
C GLU A 12 -6.93 10.54 -23.16
N GLU A 13 -5.85 11.01 -23.73
CA GLU A 13 -5.26 10.45 -24.95
C GLU A 13 -4.71 9.04 -24.70
N GLY A 14 -4.04 8.83 -23.57
CA GLY A 14 -3.58 7.52 -23.12
C GLY A 14 -4.73 6.52 -22.91
N ALA A 15 -5.84 6.96 -22.34
CA ALA A 15 -7.02 6.13 -22.18
C ALA A 15 -7.63 5.74 -23.52
N ARG A 16 -7.75 6.69 -24.47
CA ARG A 16 -8.24 6.42 -25.84
C ARG A 16 -7.32 5.46 -26.58
N ALA A 17 -6.01 5.66 -26.49
CA ALA A 17 -5.01 4.77 -27.09
C ALA A 17 -5.09 3.36 -26.52
N SER A 18 -5.26 3.21 -25.21
CA SER A 18 -5.42 1.91 -24.54
C SER A 18 -6.66 1.16 -25.06
N VAL A 19 -7.80 1.85 -25.16
CA VAL A 19 -9.03 1.27 -25.73
C VAL A 19 -8.82 0.84 -27.19
N ALA A 20 -8.15 1.66 -28.00
CA ALA A 20 -7.87 1.34 -29.40
C ALA A 20 -6.96 0.10 -29.55
N ILE A 21 -5.94 -0.01 -28.70
CA ILE A 21 -5.03 -1.16 -28.65
C ILE A 21 -5.80 -2.43 -28.26
N PHE A 22 -6.58 -2.41 -27.18
CA PHE A 22 -7.36 -3.57 -26.76
C PHE A 22 -8.40 -3.99 -27.82
N ARG A 23 -9.09 -3.03 -28.45
CA ARG A 23 -10.04 -3.32 -29.55
C ARG A 23 -9.36 -4.01 -30.74
N ARG A 24 -8.10 -3.64 -31.02
CA ARG A 24 -7.34 -4.21 -32.13
C ARG A 24 -6.87 -5.64 -31.86
N ILE A 25 -6.58 -5.96 -30.58
CA ILE A 25 -6.06 -7.29 -30.18
C ILE A 25 -7.18 -8.29 -29.96
N VAL A 26 -8.28 -7.90 -29.31
CA VAL A 26 -9.31 -8.84 -28.78
C VAL A 26 -10.70 -8.60 -29.39
N GLY A 27 -10.81 -7.64 -30.30
CA GLY A 27 -12.07 -7.24 -30.92
C GLY A 27 -12.80 -6.12 -30.17
N PRO A 28 -13.78 -5.47 -30.82
CA PRO A 28 -14.37 -4.22 -30.31
C PRO A 28 -15.10 -4.37 -28.97
N ALA A 29 -15.90 -5.43 -28.79
CA ALA A 29 -16.71 -5.63 -27.58
C ALA A 29 -15.86 -6.01 -26.37
N ARG A 30 -14.98 -7.01 -26.51
CA ARG A 30 -14.08 -7.46 -25.45
C ARG A 30 -12.98 -6.44 -25.12
N GLY A 31 -12.52 -5.68 -26.13
CA GLY A 31 -11.50 -4.67 -25.95
C GLY A 31 -11.96 -3.53 -25.06
N GLU A 32 -13.21 -3.11 -25.16
CA GLU A 32 -13.78 -2.08 -24.29
C GLU A 32 -13.98 -2.56 -22.84
N GLU A 33 -14.40 -3.81 -22.68
CA GLU A 33 -14.54 -4.43 -21.37
C GLU A 33 -13.18 -4.54 -20.65
N LEU A 34 -12.14 -4.99 -21.36
CA LEU A 34 -10.79 -5.09 -20.83
C LEU A 34 -10.20 -3.73 -20.47
N ALA A 35 -10.44 -2.70 -21.27
CA ALA A 35 -9.99 -1.34 -20.95
C ALA A 35 -10.68 -0.80 -19.69
N LYS A 36 -11.98 -1.02 -19.53
CA LYS A 36 -12.74 -0.64 -18.33
C LYS A 36 -12.23 -1.41 -17.08
N LEU A 37 -12.00 -2.72 -17.22
CA LEU A 37 -11.44 -3.56 -16.15
C LEU A 37 -10.05 -3.09 -15.75
N SER A 38 -9.17 -2.80 -16.70
CA SER A 38 -7.83 -2.29 -16.44
C SER A 38 -7.87 -0.96 -15.69
N THR A 39 -8.69 -0.02 -16.15
CA THR A 39 -8.84 1.29 -15.48
C THR A 39 -9.43 1.15 -14.08
N ALA A 40 -10.44 0.29 -13.91
CA ALA A 40 -11.01 0.04 -12.59
C ALA A 40 -10.00 -0.60 -11.63
N THR A 41 -9.19 -1.52 -12.12
CA THR A 41 -8.13 -2.17 -11.34
C THR A 41 -7.05 -1.18 -10.91
N ILE A 42 -6.55 -0.35 -11.85
CA ILE A 42 -5.54 0.68 -11.54
C ILE A 42 -6.09 1.66 -10.50
N ARG A 43 -7.35 2.10 -10.67
CA ARG A 43 -8.01 3.01 -9.71
C ARG A 43 -8.13 2.37 -8.31
N ALA A 44 -8.56 1.11 -8.25
CA ALA A 44 -8.70 0.39 -6.99
C ALA A 44 -7.35 0.23 -6.27
N VAL A 45 -6.28 -0.10 -7.01
CA VAL A 45 -4.93 -0.20 -6.46
C VAL A 45 -4.44 1.16 -5.96
N ALA A 46 -4.59 2.22 -6.75
CA ALA A 46 -4.18 3.57 -6.35
C ALA A 46 -4.92 4.04 -5.09
N GLN A 47 -6.24 3.85 -5.04
CA GLN A 47 -7.05 4.16 -3.85
C GLN A 47 -6.64 3.32 -2.64
N GLY A 48 -6.32 2.05 -2.84
CA GLY A 48 -5.82 1.17 -1.79
C GLY A 48 -4.49 1.66 -1.21
N VAL A 49 -3.54 1.99 -2.07
CA VAL A 49 -2.22 2.51 -1.66
C VAL A 49 -2.34 3.82 -0.88
N ILE A 50 -3.10 4.79 -1.42
CA ILE A 50 -3.31 6.09 -0.77
C ILE A 50 -4.05 5.90 0.56
N GLY A 51 -5.08 5.04 0.59
CA GLY A 51 -5.84 4.74 1.80
C GLY A 51 -4.97 4.12 2.90
N VAL A 52 -4.13 3.13 2.56
CA VAL A 52 -3.16 2.55 3.51
C VAL A 52 -2.20 3.60 4.01
N ALA A 53 -1.60 4.40 3.13
CA ALA A 53 -0.65 5.45 3.50
C ALA A 53 -1.29 6.47 4.45
N PHE A 54 -2.54 6.84 4.22
CA PHE A 54 -3.28 7.78 5.07
C PHE A 54 -3.54 7.20 6.47
N ILE A 55 -4.05 5.96 6.54
CA ILE A 55 -4.27 5.27 7.81
C ILE A 55 -2.97 5.11 8.57
N GLN A 56 -1.89 4.70 7.90
CA GLN A 56 -0.56 4.56 8.48
C GLN A 56 -0.04 5.88 9.05
N ALA A 57 -0.19 6.98 8.32
CA ALA A 57 0.22 8.30 8.77
C ALA A 57 -0.53 8.75 10.03
N ILE A 58 -1.84 8.45 10.11
CA ILE A 58 -2.65 8.75 11.31
C ILE A 58 -2.15 7.90 12.49
N ILE A 59 -1.97 6.59 12.31
CA ILE A 59 -1.53 5.70 13.38
C ILE A 59 -0.17 6.15 13.92
N VAL A 60 0.82 6.32 13.04
CA VAL A 60 2.17 6.74 13.44
C VAL A 60 2.14 8.15 14.04
N GLY A 61 1.39 9.07 13.43
CA GLY A 61 1.27 10.44 13.93
C GLY A 61 0.69 10.52 15.34
N LEU A 62 -0.34 9.74 15.63
CA LEU A 62 -0.91 9.63 16.98
C LEU A 62 0.08 9.01 17.96
N CYS A 63 0.81 7.96 17.56
CA CYS A 63 1.85 7.36 18.40
C CYS A 63 2.97 8.35 18.71
N LEU A 64 3.42 9.13 17.73
CA LEU A 64 4.43 10.17 17.92
C LEU A 64 3.95 11.30 18.85
N LEU A 65 2.66 11.68 18.72
CA LEU A 65 2.05 12.70 19.55
C LEU A 65 1.94 12.25 21.01
N VAL A 66 1.49 11.02 21.25
CA VAL A 66 1.38 10.44 22.59
C VAL A 66 2.76 10.23 23.21
N ALA A 67 3.75 9.87 22.39
CA ALA A 67 5.14 9.78 22.83
C ALA A 67 5.81 11.14 23.10
N GLY A 68 5.15 12.28 22.82
CA GLY A 68 5.72 13.61 23.03
C GLY A 68 6.88 13.96 22.11
N ILE A 69 7.01 13.29 20.97
CA ILE A 69 8.05 13.57 19.97
C ILE A 69 7.81 14.95 19.35
N PRO A 70 8.83 15.79 19.17
CA PRO A 70 8.66 17.10 18.55
C PRO A 70 8.19 16.96 17.08
N TRP A 71 7.32 17.89 16.66
CA TRP A 71 6.82 17.99 15.29
C TRP A 71 6.05 16.74 14.79
N PRO A 72 5.14 16.15 15.61
CA PRO A 72 4.48 14.89 15.25
C PRO A 72 3.68 14.98 13.95
N GLY A 73 3.04 16.15 13.69
CA GLY A 73 2.29 16.38 12.46
C GLY A 73 3.17 16.40 11.21
N LEU A 74 4.37 17.00 11.29
CA LEU A 74 5.32 17.00 10.18
C LEU A 74 5.83 15.58 9.91
N LEU A 75 6.17 14.84 10.95
CA LEU A 75 6.60 13.44 10.81
C LEU A 75 5.49 12.55 10.25
N ALA A 76 4.24 12.75 10.66
CA ALA A 76 3.09 12.06 10.08
C ALA A 76 2.90 12.38 8.59
N LEU A 77 3.13 13.64 8.18
CA LEU A 77 3.10 14.03 6.77
C LEU A 77 4.22 13.33 5.98
N ILE A 78 5.41 13.23 6.54
CA ILE A 78 6.52 12.49 5.93
C ILE A 78 6.15 11.01 5.79
N VAL A 79 5.55 10.39 6.82
CA VAL A 79 5.06 9.00 6.75
C VAL A 79 4.02 8.83 5.65
N LEU A 80 3.11 9.80 5.46
CA LEU A 80 2.14 9.78 4.37
C LEU A 80 2.82 9.76 3.00
N VAL A 81 3.77 10.66 2.78
CA VAL A 81 4.52 10.74 1.51
C VAL A 81 5.32 9.47 1.26
N LEU A 82 6.01 8.96 2.27
CA LEU A 82 6.75 7.70 2.20
C LEU A 82 5.81 6.52 1.93
N GLY A 83 4.64 6.47 2.57
CA GLY A 83 3.63 5.44 2.35
C GLY A 83 3.10 5.42 0.91
N ILE A 84 2.85 6.59 0.31
CA ILE A 84 2.48 6.71 -1.10
C ILE A 84 3.64 6.26 -2.00
N ALA A 85 4.89 6.58 -1.63
CA ALA A 85 6.10 6.13 -2.33
C ALA A 85 6.44 4.64 -2.07
N GLN A 86 5.63 3.93 -1.27
CA GLN A 86 5.83 2.52 -0.89
C GLN A 86 7.10 2.27 -0.05
N ILE A 87 7.62 3.32 0.59
CA ILE A 87 8.79 3.25 1.47
C ILE A 87 8.31 2.93 2.88
N PRO A 88 8.98 2.01 3.62
CA PRO A 88 8.55 1.63 4.97
C PRO A 88 8.53 2.81 5.95
N ALA A 89 7.48 2.92 6.76
CA ALA A 89 7.35 3.95 7.80
C ALA A 89 8.42 3.82 8.90
N LEU A 90 9.10 2.68 8.98
CA LEU A 90 10.24 2.44 9.89
C LEU A 90 11.35 3.47 9.72
N ILE A 91 11.52 4.05 8.54
CA ILE A 91 12.51 5.12 8.30
C ILE A 91 12.26 6.35 9.19
N VAL A 92 11.01 6.59 9.56
CA VAL A 92 10.64 7.67 10.48
C VAL A 92 10.57 7.19 11.93
N THR A 93 10.02 5.99 12.17
CA THR A 93 9.82 5.49 13.52
C THR A 93 11.12 5.07 14.21
N ILE A 94 12.12 4.54 13.48
CA ILE A 94 13.42 4.18 14.07
C ILE A 94 14.18 5.41 14.60
N PRO A 95 14.36 6.51 13.85
CA PRO A 95 14.93 7.74 14.40
C PRO A 95 14.14 8.31 15.58
N ALA A 96 12.80 8.22 15.55
CA ALA A 96 11.96 8.65 16.65
C ALA A 96 12.20 7.80 17.92
N ILE A 97 12.36 6.49 17.79
CA ILE A 97 12.77 5.60 18.88
C ILE A 97 14.16 6.01 19.39
N GLY A 98 15.12 6.25 18.50
CA GLY A 98 16.45 6.73 18.86
C GLY A 98 16.41 8.04 19.67
N TYR A 99 15.52 8.96 19.30
CA TYR A 99 15.30 10.22 20.02
C TYR A 99 14.82 9.98 21.46
N ILE A 100 13.88 9.05 21.70
CA ILE A 100 13.38 8.69 23.03
C ILE A 100 14.53 8.26 23.96
N TRP A 101 15.41 7.40 23.44
CA TRP A 101 16.55 6.91 24.22
C TRP A 101 17.67 7.94 24.39
N TRP A 102 17.84 8.82 23.40
CA TRP A 102 18.86 9.87 23.45
C TRP A 102 18.55 10.95 24.48
N THR A 103 17.29 11.41 24.57
CA THR A 103 16.91 12.52 25.42
C THR A 103 16.92 12.18 26.93
N GLY A 104 16.79 10.88 27.26
CA GLY A 104 16.75 10.43 28.66
C GLY A 104 15.59 11.03 29.47
N THR A 105 14.61 11.65 28.80
CA THR A 105 13.46 12.32 29.43
C THR A 105 12.44 11.32 29.98
N TYR A 106 12.43 10.11 29.42
CA TYR A 106 11.48 9.05 29.75
C TYR A 106 12.05 8.08 30.77
N GLY A 107 11.21 7.57 31.68
CA GLY A 107 11.57 6.43 32.53
C GLY A 107 11.80 5.17 31.65
N ASN A 108 12.61 4.22 32.13
CA ASN A 108 12.92 3.01 31.35
C ASN A 108 11.69 2.26 30.88
N VAL A 109 10.63 2.19 31.70
CA VAL A 109 9.38 1.51 31.36
C VAL A 109 8.64 2.26 30.25
N GLU A 110 8.59 3.58 30.32
CA GLU A 110 7.95 4.43 29.32
C GLU A 110 8.69 4.38 27.99
N ALA A 111 10.03 4.45 28.02
CA ALA A 111 10.87 4.35 26.81
C ALA A 111 10.69 3.01 26.11
N ILE A 112 10.61 1.90 26.85
CA ILE A 112 10.32 0.58 26.29
C ILE A 112 8.90 0.54 25.69
N ALA A 113 7.90 1.06 26.40
CA ALA A 113 6.51 1.07 25.93
C ALA A 113 6.37 1.85 24.61
N PHE A 114 6.95 3.06 24.52
CA PHE A 114 6.93 3.86 23.31
C PHE A 114 7.77 3.23 22.17
N THR A 115 8.87 2.55 22.50
CA THR A 115 9.65 1.81 21.50
C THR A 115 8.80 0.71 20.86
N VAL A 116 8.13 -0.11 21.66
CA VAL A 116 7.24 -1.18 21.16
C VAL A 116 6.09 -0.57 20.36
N LEU A 117 5.45 0.48 20.86
CA LEU A 117 4.35 1.16 20.21
C LEU A 117 4.74 1.70 18.82
N LEU A 118 5.85 2.44 18.71
CA LEU A 118 6.35 3.02 17.47
C LEU A 118 6.85 1.95 16.49
N PHE A 119 7.46 0.88 17.00
CA PHE A 119 7.93 -0.22 16.18
C PHE A 119 6.73 -0.97 15.55
N VAL A 120 5.71 -1.31 16.36
CA VAL A 120 4.49 -1.95 15.87
C VAL A 120 3.73 -1.03 14.89
N ALA A 121 3.62 0.27 15.22
CA ALA A 121 3.01 1.25 14.34
C ALA A 121 3.77 1.38 13.01
N GLY A 122 5.11 1.33 13.03
CA GLY A 122 5.96 1.35 11.84
C GLY A 122 5.81 0.12 10.94
N LEU A 123 5.42 -1.02 11.53
CA LEU A 123 5.17 -2.28 10.79
C LEU A 123 3.71 -2.45 10.35
N ALA A 124 2.80 -1.56 10.76
CA ALA A 124 1.37 -1.71 10.48
C ALA A 124 1.05 -1.76 8.98
N ASP A 125 1.89 -1.18 8.12
CA ASP A 125 1.73 -1.23 6.67
C ASP A 125 1.83 -2.66 6.11
N ASN A 126 2.60 -3.55 6.72
CA ASN A 126 2.71 -4.95 6.31
C ASN A 126 1.39 -5.75 6.53
N VAL A 127 0.54 -5.28 7.43
CA VAL A 127 -0.78 -5.85 7.68
C VAL A 127 -1.86 -5.09 6.93
N LEU A 128 -1.78 -3.75 6.90
CA LEU A 128 -2.77 -2.90 6.25
C LEU A 128 -2.80 -3.10 4.72
N LYS A 129 -1.65 -3.28 4.08
CA LYS A 129 -1.55 -3.50 2.63
C LYS A 129 -2.37 -4.70 2.16
N PRO A 130 -2.18 -5.93 2.67
CA PRO A 130 -2.98 -7.08 2.26
C PRO A 130 -4.46 -6.95 2.66
N LEU A 131 -4.76 -6.29 3.79
CA LEU A 131 -6.14 -6.08 4.26
C LEU A 131 -6.94 -5.16 3.32
N MET A 132 -6.31 -4.12 2.80
CA MET A 132 -6.95 -3.16 1.90
C MET A 132 -7.01 -3.65 0.45
N LEU A 133 -6.00 -4.37 -0.03
CA LEU A 133 -5.98 -4.98 -1.36
C LEU A 133 -7.05 -6.07 -1.52
N GLY A 134 -7.41 -6.76 -0.44
CA GLY A 134 -8.45 -7.80 -0.45
C GLY A 134 -9.87 -7.30 -0.65
N ARG A 135 -10.16 -6.02 -0.49
CA ARG A 135 -11.53 -5.48 -0.50
C ARG A 135 -12.20 -5.35 -1.88
N GLY A 136 -11.45 -5.48 -2.96
CA GLY A 136 -11.97 -5.35 -4.35
C GLY A 136 -12.20 -6.65 -5.10
N VAL A 137 -11.87 -7.82 -4.52
CA VAL A 137 -11.86 -9.09 -5.24
C VAL A 137 -12.83 -10.07 -4.58
N LYS A 138 -13.74 -10.65 -5.38
CA LYS A 138 -14.66 -11.73 -4.94
C LYS A 138 -13.91 -13.06 -4.75
N ALA A 139 -12.93 -13.10 -3.86
CA ALA A 139 -12.22 -14.30 -3.42
C ALA A 139 -12.11 -14.31 -1.90
N PRO A 140 -12.04 -15.49 -1.25
CA PRO A 140 -11.85 -15.58 0.18
C PRO A 140 -10.59 -14.85 0.61
N MET A 141 -10.69 -14.05 1.67
CA MET A 141 -9.58 -13.21 2.16
C MET A 141 -8.31 -14.02 2.48
N VAL A 142 -8.51 -15.28 2.91
CA VAL A 142 -7.41 -16.22 3.19
C VAL A 142 -6.57 -16.50 1.95
N VAL A 143 -7.19 -16.67 0.77
CA VAL A 143 -6.50 -16.92 -0.50
C VAL A 143 -5.65 -15.72 -0.91
N ILE A 144 -6.21 -14.52 -0.73
CA ILE A 144 -5.51 -13.26 -1.05
C ILE A 144 -4.33 -13.06 -0.11
N LEU A 145 -4.54 -13.28 1.20
CA LEU A 145 -3.49 -13.19 2.22
C LEU A 145 -2.35 -14.19 1.99
N LEU A 146 -2.68 -15.45 1.72
CA LEU A 146 -1.67 -16.47 1.42
C LEU A 146 -0.89 -16.13 0.15
N GLY A 147 -1.58 -15.62 -0.88
CA GLY A 147 -0.92 -15.16 -2.10
C GLY A 147 0.01 -13.97 -1.85
N ALA A 148 -0.47 -12.99 -1.07
CA ALA A 148 0.30 -11.81 -0.74
C ALA A 148 1.54 -12.15 0.11
N LEU A 149 1.37 -12.93 1.17
CA LEU A 149 2.46 -13.32 2.06
C LEU A 149 3.48 -14.24 1.36
N GLY A 150 3.01 -15.24 0.61
CA GLY A 150 3.87 -16.13 -0.16
C GLY A 150 4.63 -15.40 -1.26
N GLY A 151 3.96 -14.50 -1.98
CA GLY A 151 4.58 -13.66 -2.98
C GLY A 151 5.60 -12.67 -2.38
N MET A 152 5.28 -12.09 -1.22
CA MET A 152 6.19 -11.19 -0.53
C MET A 152 7.48 -11.89 -0.07
N ALA A 153 7.38 -13.15 0.38
CA ALA A 153 8.53 -13.94 0.80
C ALA A 153 9.48 -14.27 -0.35
N THR A 154 8.98 -14.38 -1.59
CA THR A 154 9.79 -14.78 -2.76
C THR A 154 10.33 -13.59 -3.55
N ALA A 155 9.57 -12.51 -3.72
CA ALA A 155 9.93 -11.38 -4.59
C ALA A 155 9.60 -10.00 -3.98
N GLY A 156 9.50 -9.91 -2.64
CA GLY A 156 9.24 -8.66 -1.95
C GLY A 156 7.88 -8.02 -2.30
N ILE A 157 7.84 -6.70 -2.37
CA ILE A 157 6.59 -5.95 -2.60
C ILE A 157 5.93 -6.30 -3.94
N LEU A 158 6.72 -6.45 -5.00
CA LEU A 158 6.20 -6.88 -6.31
C LEU A 158 5.61 -8.29 -6.24
N GLY A 159 6.29 -9.20 -5.54
CA GLY A 159 5.81 -10.56 -5.31
C GLY A 159 4.50 -10.61 -4.54
N MET A 160 4.28 -9.71 -3.59
CA MET A 160 3.03 -9.61 -2.85
C MET A 160 1.83 -9.36 -3.79
N PHE A 161 1.96 -8.44 -4.76
CA PHE A 161 0.90 -8.15 -5.73
C PHE A 161 0.69 -9.30 -6.71
N VAL A 162 1.78 -9.84 -7.24
CA VAL A 162 1.75 -10.96 -8.18
C VAL A 162 1.18 -12.21 -7.51
N GLY A 163 1.62 -12.52 -6.31
CA GLY A 163 1.16 -13.69 -5.55
C GLY A 163 -0.33 -13.61 -5.17
N ALA A 164 -0.78 -12.46 -4.68
CA ALA A 164 -2.20 -12.23 -4.41
C ALA A 164 -3.06 -12.38 -5.67
N THR A 165 -2.61 -11.82 -6.79
CA THR A 165 -3.32 -11.88 -8.07
C THR A 165 -3.36 -13.30 -8.63
N LEU A 166 -2.23 -14.01 -8.64
CA LEU A 166 -2.13 -15.37 -9.15
C LEU A 166 -2.98 -16.36 -8.35
N LEU A 167 -2.90 -16.31 -7.01
CA LEU A 167 -3.72 -17.18 -6.17
C LEU A 167 -5.22 -16.87 -6.25
N THR A 168 -5.58 -15.59 -6.38
CA THR A 168 -6.97 -15.19 -6.59
C THR A 168 -7.50 -15.66 -7.94
N LEU A 169 -6.70 -15.52 -8.99
CA LEU A 169 -7.06 -15.99 -10.33
C LEU A 169 -7.18 -17.51 -10.35
N GLY A 170 -6.21 -18.22 -9.78
CA GLY A 170 -6.23 -19.67 -9.64
C GLY A 170 -7.46 -20.17 -8.88
N TYR A 171 -7.79 -19.52 -7.76
CA TYR A 171 -9.01 -19.83 -7.01
C TYR A 171 -10.30 -19.64 -7.84
N LYS A 172 -10.39 -18.53 -8.60
CA LYS A 172 -11.55 -18.27 -9.48
C LYS A 172 -11.67 -19.27 -10.61
N ILE A 173 -10.56 -19.67 -11.21
CA ILE A 173 -10.56 -20.70 -12.28
C ILE A 173 -10.99 -22.03 -11.69
N PHE A 174 -10.45 -22.40 -10.52
CA PHE A 174 -10.76 -23.68 -9.87
C PHE A 174 -12.21 -23.78 -9.37
N MET A 175 -12.78 -22.66 -8.89
CA MET A 175 -14.19 -22.62 -8.41
C MET A 175 -15.20 -22.32 -9.52
N GLY A 176 -14.75 -21.87 -10.69
CA GLY A 176 -15.61 -21.62 -11.86
C GLY A 176 -15.69 -22.81 -12.83
N TRP A 177 -15.00 -23.89 -12.51
CA TRP A 177 -15.04 -25.19 -13.20
C TRP A 177 -16.00 -26.12 -12.50
#